data_4d1e96967db03125a1de2139bdb392f8
#
_entry.id   4d1e96967db03125a1de2139bdb392f8
#
_cell.length_a   1.000
_cell.length_b   1.000
_cell.length_c   1.000
_cell.angle_alpha   90.00
_cell.angle_beta   90.00
_cell.angle_gamma   90.00
#
_symmetry.space_group_name_H-M   'P 1'
#
loop_
_entity.id
_entity.type
_entity.pdbx_description
1 polymer ?
#
loop_
_entity_poly.entity_id
_entity_poly.type
_entity_poly.pdbx_seq_one_letter_code
_entity_poly.pdbx_strand_id
1 'polypeptide(L)'
;MAGGTLQVGTITTTTGAGSINIPANVQLTAKGLMTGHMAPTFCVYRDYNNGGYQSIGNNSFTKAQFNAKYWDTNTNFDITTNYRFTATVAGLYQMGTGITIDNIADQAYIRVSIYKNGSEVGTNAQGLNMITESSGTTPHQANLTTIVDVDVDDYFEVYIKHNHGSARDWRTEYGNTFWGMRIGSSVTSTNTGGVSGSDSGASSGYGGY
;
A
#
# COMPACT_ATOMS: atom_id res chain seq x y z
N MET A 1 23.52 -36.41 -21.65
CA MET A 1 23.54 -36.82 -20.23
C MET A 1 22.10 -37.02 -19.82
N ALA A 2 21.73 -38.24 -19.35
CA ALA A 2 20.37 -38.50 -18.88
C ALA A 2 20.14 -37.75 -17.57
N GLY A 3 19.09 -36.95 -17.52
CA GLY A 3 18.67 -36.26 -16.29
C GLY A 3 18.15 -37.25 -15.27
N GLY A 4 18.78 -37.35 -14.12
CA GLY A 4 18.30 -38.16 -13.02
C GLY A 4 17.12 -37.48 -12.33
N THR A 5 16.09 -38.25 -11.98
CA THR A 5 14.96 -37.78 -11.17
C THR A 5 15.20 -38.23 -9.72
N LEU A 6 15.21 -37.28 -8.77
CA LEU A 6 15.22 -37.59 -7.35
C LEU A 6 13.77 -37.58 -6.83
N GLN A 7 13.27 -38.74 -6.37
CA GLN A 7 11.98 -38.79 -5.65
C GLN A 7 12.27 -38.84 -4.15
N VAL A 8 11.78 -37.82 -3.44
CA VAL A 8 11.83 -37.75 -1.97
C VAL A 8 10.42 -37.52 -1.42
N GLY A 9 10.05 -38.25 -0.37
CA GLY A 9 8.75 -38.09 0.29
C GLY A 9 8.65 -36.79 1.08
N THR A 10 9.74 -36.39 1.72
CA THR A 10 9.80 -35.16 2.52
C THR A 10 11.22 -34.64 2.56
N ILE A 11 11.38 -33.35 2.40
CA ILE A 11 12.65 -32.64 2.64
C ILE A 11 12.43 -31.77 3.87
N THR A 12 13.12 -32.09 4.98
CA THR A 12 13.05 -31.28 6.20
C THR A 12 14.44 -30.75 6.55
N THR A 13 14.49 -29.52 7.08
CA THR A 13 15.70 -28.99 7.70
C THR A 13 15.62 -29.27 9.20
N THR A 14 16.64 -29.92 9.76
CA THR A 14 16.67 -30.35 11.17
C THR A 14 17.08 -29.27 12.15
N THR A 15 17.51 -28.11 11.69
CA THR A 15 17.83 -26.95 12.53
C THR A 15 17.25 -25.70 11.90
N GLY A 16 16.41 -24.97 12.65
CA GLY A 16 15.61 -23.87 12.16
C GLY A 16 16.42 -22.77 11.52
N ALA A 17 16.44 -22.63 10.30
CA ALA A 17 16.98 -21.67 9.32
C ALA A 17 17.72 -22.37 8.16
N GLY A 18 17.40 -23.62 7.87
CA GLY A 18 17.91 -24.29 6.68
C GLY A 18 17.23 -23.79 5.41
N SER A 19 18.00 -23.33 4.45
CA SER A 19 17.52 -23.02 3.10
C SER A 19 17.86 -24.16 2.14
N ILE A 20 16.91 -24.48 1.26
CA ILE A 20 17.17 -25.32 0.09
C ILE A 20 17.62 -24.38 -1.02
N ASN A 21 18.90 -24.43 -1.39
CA ASN A 21 19.41 -23.60 -2.47
C ASN A 21 19.08 -24.26 -3.82
N ILE A 22 18.27 -23.58 -4.63
CA ILE A 22 17.96 -23.99 -6.00
C ILE A 22 18.78 -23.10 -6.92
N PRO A 23 19.70 -23.66 -7.74
CA PRO A 23 20.50 -22.88 -8.68
C PRO A 23 19.62 -22.03 -9.62
N ALA A 24 20.11 -20.90 -10.06
CA ALA A 24 19.36 -19.94 -10.87
C ALA A 24 18.82 -20.46 -12.21
N ASN A 25 19.42 -21.55 -12.71
CA ASN A 25 18.98 -22.21 -13.96
C ASN A 25 18.05 -23.42 -13.75
N VAL A 26 17.59 -23.62 -12.51
CA VAL A 26 16.66 -24.71 -12.15
C VAL A 26 15.32 -24.12 -11.80
N GLN A 27 14.27 -24.61 -12.43
CA GLN A 27 12.88 -24.23 -12.12
C GLN A 27 12.29 -25.15 -11.06
N LEU A 28 11.76 -24.57 -9.97
CA LEU A 28 10.92 -25.26 -9.03
C LEU A 28 9.47 -25.22 -9.51
N THR A 29 8.92 -26.38 -9.92
CA THR A 29 7.50 -26.49 -10.28
C THR A 29 6.74 -27.14 -9.12
N ALA A 30 6.01 -26.33 -8.37
CA ALA A 30 5.12 -26.84 -7.32
C ALA A 30 3.75 -27.19 -7.93
N LYS A 31 3.38 -28.49 -7.91
CA LYS A 31 2.06 -28.98 -8.37
C LYS A 31 1.02 -29.06 -7.24
N GLY A 32 1.32 -28.54 -6.07
CA GLY A 32 0.46 -28.57 -4.90
C GLY A 32 0.37 -27.24 -4.19
N LEU A 33 -0.47 -27.19 -3.17
CA LEU A 33 -0.60 -26.01 -2.32
C LEU A 33 0.73 -25.77 -1.57
N MET A 34 1.39 -24.65 -1.84
CA MET A 34 2.52 -24.19 -1.04
C MET A 34 1.96 -23.55 0.24
N THR A 35 1.73 -24.37 1.26
CA THR A 35 1.34 -23.88 2.58
C THR A 35 2.54 -23.21 3.25
N GLY A 36 2.37 -21.96 3.69
CA GLY A 36 3.41 -21.20 4.38
C GLY A 36 4.06 -20.06 3.56
N HIS A 37 3.77 -19.94 2.28
CA HIS A 37 4.21 -18.81 1.45
C HIS A 37 3.05 -17.87 1.09
N MET A 38 2.14 -17.67 2.01
CA MET A 38 1.13 -16.62 1.79
C MET A 38 1.82 -15.26 1.93
N ALA A 39 1.88 -14.53 0.83
CA ALA A 39 2.27 -13.14 0.88
C ALA A 39 1.35 -12.41 1.89
N PRO A 40 1.89 -11.57 2.79
CA PRO A 40 1.06 -10.79 3.70
C PRO A 40 -0.02 -10.05 2.92
N THR A 41 -1.26 -10.23 3.36
CA THR A 41 -2.43 -9.53 2.80
C THR A 41 -3.41 -9.18 3.90
N PHE A 42 -4.03 -8.01 3.78
CA PHE A 42 -5.05 -7.56 4.70
C PHE A 42 -6.15 -6.80 3.96
N CYS A 43 -7.34 -6.81 4.54
CA CYS A 43 -8.44 -5.93 4.19
C CYS A 43 -9.24 -5.62 5.46
N VAL A 44 -9.32 -4.34 5.76
CA VAL A 44 -10.01 -3.81 6.94
C VAL A 44 -11.09 -2.83 6.52
N TYR A 45 -12.06 -2.62 7.39
CA TYR A 45 -13.16 -1.70 7.14
C TYR A 45 -13.59 -0.98 8.41
N ARG A 46 -14.42 0.05 8.25
CA ARG A 46 -15.09 0.70 9.38
C ARG A 46 -16.43 0.02 9.63
N ASP A 47 -16.61 -0.56 10.81
CA ASP A 47 -17.88 -1.13 11.26
C ASP A 47 -18.62 -0.12 12.13
N TYR A 48 -19.87 0.21 11.73
CA TYR A 48 -20.76 1.09 12.49
C TYR A 48 -21.10 0.51 13.86
N ASN A 49 -21.37 -0.78 13.93
CA ASN A 49 -21.77 -1.45 15.18
C ASN A 49 -20.64 -1.48 16.22
N ASN A 50 -19.40 -1.23 15.78
CA ASN A 50 -18.24 -1.16 16.63
C ASN A 50 -17.68 0.27 16.71
N GLY A 51 -18.51 1.22 17.14
CA GLY A 51 -18.06 2.60 17.41
C GLY A 51 -18.69 3.71 16.57
N GLY A 52 -19.73 3.42 15.81
CA GLY A 52 -20.50 4.43 15.06
C GLY A 52 -19.73 5.08 13.91
N TYR A 53 -20.24 6.19 13.45
CA TYR A 53 -19.55 7.04 12.46
C TYR A 53 -18.31 7.70 13.08
N GLN A 54 -17.30 7.91 12.26
CA GLN A 54 -16.16 8.73 12.65
C GLN A 54 -16.35 10.13 12.07
N SER A 55 -16.27 11.15 12.93
CA SER A 55 -16.29 12.54 12.48
C SER A 55 -14.93 12.94 11.88
N ILE A 56 -14.95 13.49 10.68
CA ILE A 56 -13.78 14.01 9.96
C ILE A 56 -13.81 15.53 10.06
N GLY A 57 -12.74 16.11 10.58
CA GLY A 57 -12.62 17.55 10.76
C GLY A 57 -12.52 18.31 9.43
N ASN A 58 -13.11 19.51 9.41
CA ASN A 58 -12.98 20.39 8.24
C ASN A 58 -11.55 20.86 8.05
N ASN A 59 -11.05 20.78 6.84
CA ASN A 59 -9.75 21.27 6.37
C ASN A 59 -8.52 20.75 7.17
N SER A 60 -8.66 19.62 7.86
CA SER A 60 -7.59 18.95 8.59
C SER A 60 -7.51 17.48 8.24
N PHE A 61 -6.31 16.92 8.22
CA PHE A 61 -6.14 15.48 8.06
C PHE A 61 -6.56 14.75 9.33
N THR A 62 -7.51 13.84 9.19
CA THR A 62 -7.99 12.97 10.27
C THR A 62 -7.64 11.54 9.93
N LYS A 63 -6.97 10.84 10.86
CA LYS A 63 -6.63 9.42 10.66
C LYS A 63 -7.90 8.56 10.61
N ALA A 64 -8.01 7.74 9.58
CA ALA A 64 -9.09 6.78 9.41
C ALA A 64 -8.98 5.63 10.43
N GLN A 65 -10.01 5.44 11.23
CA GLN A 65 -10.07 4.41 12.26
C GLN A 65 -10.82 3.17 11.73
N PHE A 66 -10.13 2.35 10.93
CA PHE A 66 -10.65 1.04 10.53
C PHE A 66 -10.66 0.11 11.73
N ASN A 67 -11.82 -0.33 12.17
CA ASN A 67 -12.05 -1.02 13.43
C ASN A 67 -12.53 -2.47 13.30
N ALA A 68 -12.56 -2.98 12.07
CA ALA A 68 -12.92 -4.36 11.76
C ALA A 68 -12.10 -4.92 10.61
N LYS A 69 -12.01 -6.24 10.52
CA LYS A 69 -11.23 -6.95 9.49
C LYS A 69 -12.13 -7.86 8.67
N TYR A 70 -11.97 -7.83 7.35
CA TYR A 70 -12.40 -8.94 6.50
C TYR A 70 -11.39 -10.09 6.57
N TRP A 71 -10.10 -9.78 6.44
CA TRP A 71 -8.98 -10.71 6.66
C TRP A 71 -7.70 -9.95 6.98
N ASP A 72 -6.77 -10.65 7.61
CA ASP A 72 -5.43 -10.18 7.93
C ASP A 72 -4.57 -11.42 8.18
N THR A 73 -3.84 -11.87 7.16
CA THR A 73 -3.18 -13.17 7.15
C THR A 73 -2.08 -13.32 8.18
N ASN A 74 -1.45 -12.22 8.58
CA ASN A 74 -0.30 -12.21 9.49
C ASN A 74 -0.59 -11.47 10.80
N THR A 75 -1.84 -11.06 11.03
CA THR A 75 -2.26 -10.27 12.21
C THR A 75 -1.47 -8.95 12.32
N ASN A 76 -1.20 -8.32 11.18
CA ASN A 76 -0.35 -7.14 11.07
C ASN A 76 -1.11 -5.81 11.14
N PHE A 77 -2.45 -5.83 11.15
CA PHE A 77 -3.26 -4.64 11.26
C PHE A 77 -3.83 -4.45 12.68
N ASP A 78 -3.49 -3.34 13.31
CA ASP A 78 -4.05 -2.93 14.60
C ASP A 78 -5.38 -2.16 14.36
N ILE A 79 -6.50 -2.75 14.76
CA ILE A 79 -7.85 -2.17 14.62
C ILE A 79 -8.36 -1.49 15.90
N THR A 80 -7.53 -1.34 16.93
CA THR A 80 -7.98 -0.89 18.25
C THR A 80 -7.31 0.38 18.75
N THR A 81 -6.00 0.47 18.58
CA THR A 81 -5.20 1.54 19.18
C THR A 81 -4.59 2.44 18.12
N ASN A 82 -3.84 1.86 17.21
CA ASN A 82 -3.08 2.64 16.22
C ASN A 82 -3.78 2.74 14.86
N TYR A 83 -4.74 1.85 14.55
CA TYR A 83 -5.46 1.82 13.26
C TYR A 83 -4.51 1.83 12.08
N ARG A 84 -3.53 0.92 12.08
CA ARG A 84 -2.48 0.86 11.09
C ARG A 84 -2.07 -0.56 10.74
N PHE A 85 -1.58 -0.75 9.53
CA PHE A 85 -0.84 -1.94 9.13
C PHE A 85 0.64 -1.76 9.47
N THR A 86 1.29 -2.79 10.03
CA THR A 86 2.74 -2.81 10.26
C THR A 86 3.34 -4.02 9.56
N ALA A 87 4.30 -3.80 8.67
CA ALA A 87 4.87 -4.85 7.84
C ALA A 87 5.83 -5.74 8.65
N THR A 88 5.64 -7.06 8.57
CA THR A 88 6.56 -8.06 9.13
C THR A 88 7.46 -8.69 8.07
N VAL A 89 7.20 -8.41 6.80
CA VAL A 89 7.98 -8.92 5.66
C VAL A 89 8.24 -7.76 4.70
N ALA A 90 9.50 -7.53 4.36
CA ALA A 90 9.88 -6.52 3.38
C ALA A 90 9.46 -6.92 1.94
N GLY A 91 9.24 -5.93 1.09
CA GLY A 91 8.91 -6.15 -0.32
C GLY A 91 8.10 -5.03 -0.96
N LEU A 92 7.71 -5.24 -2.21
CA LEU A 92 6.76 -4.37 -2.89
C LEU A 92 5.34 -4.74 -2.45
N TYR A 93 4.59 -3.73 -2.03
CA TYR A 93 3.19 -3.87 -1.66
C TYR A 93 2.31 -3.02 -2.54
N GLN A 94 1.23 -3.60 -3.03
CA GLN A 94 0.10 -2.84 -3.56
C GLN A 94 -0.86 -2.59 -2.42
N MET A 95 -1.24 -1.33 -2.24
CA MET A 95 -2.19 -0.88 -1.21
C MET A 95 -3.25 0.01 -1.82
N GLY A 96 -4.45 -0.06 -1.29
CA GLY A 96 -5.53 0.80 -1.73
C GLY A 96 -6.57 1.02 -0.65
N THR A 97 -7.27 2.14 -0.76
CA THR A 97 -8.32 2.54 0.15
C THR A 97 -9.47 3.19 -0.59
N GLY A 98 -10.68 2.97 -0.11
CA GLY A 98 -11.88 3.68 -0.51
C GLY A 98 -12.51 4.35 0.70
N ILE A 99 -12.90 5.61 0.57
CA ILE A 99 -13.51 6.39 1.66
C ILE A 99 -14.75 7.10 1.13
N THR A 100 -15.87 6.96 1.84
CA THR A 100 -17.13 7.63 1.53
C THR A 100 -17.49 8.61 2.62
N ILE A 101 -17.67 9.87 2.26
CA ILE A 101 -18.09 10.95 3.18
C ILE A 101 -19.46 11.43 2.78
N ASP A 102 -20.30 11.68 3.78
CA ASP A 102 -21.65 12.19 3.57
C ASP A 102 -21.70 13.71 3.42
N ASN A 103 -22.67 14.15 2.63
CA ASN A 103 -23.13 15.54 2.58
C ASN A 103 -21.98 16.54 2.35
N ILE A 104 -21.09 16.24 1.45
CA ILE A 104 -20.04 17.18 1.01
C ILE A 104 -20.69 18.24 0.11
N ALA A 105 -20.41 19.50 0.36
CA ALA A 105 -20.93 20.61 -0.42
C ALA A 105 -20.42 20.57 -1.87
N ASP A 106 -21.21 21.17 -2.76
CA ASP A 106 -20.79 21.43 -4.12
C ASP A 106 -19.44 22.20 -4.16
N GLN A 107 -18.57 21.83 -5.10
CA GLN A 107 -17.21 22.36 -5.27
C GLN A 107 -16.25 22.12 -4.08
N ALA A 108 -16.68 21.43 -3.04
CA ALA A 108 -15.78 20.97 -1.99
C ALA A 108 -14.97 19.73 -2.47
N TYR A 109 -13.83 19.48 -1.87
CA TYR A 109 -13.03 18.30 -2.16
C TYR A 109 -13.01 17.32 -0.99
N ILE A 110 -12.84 16.05 -1.33
CA ILE A 110 -12.40 14.98 -0.43
C ILE A 110 -10.99 14.57 -0.86
N ARG A 111 -10.06 14.53 0.08
CA ARG A 111 -8.71 14.01 -0.12
C ARG A 111 -8.47 12.82 0.76
N VAL A 112 -7.98 11.75 0.14
CA VAL A 112 -7.55 10.52 0.81
C VAL A 112 -6.07 10.34 0.56
N SER A 113 -5.32 10.02 1.61
CA SER A 113 -3.87 9.84 1.53
C SER A 113 -3.44 8.62 2.34
N ILE A 114 -2.48 7.85 1.81
CA ILE A 114 -1.80 6.80 2.54
C ILE A 114 -0.48 7.38 3.08
N TYR A 115 -0.20 7.14 4.35
CA TYR A 115 1.01 7.57 5.05
C TYR A 115 1.87 6.36 5.36
N LYS A 116 3.15 6.46 5.14
CA LYS A 116 4.19 5.53 5.57
C LYS A 116 5.01 6.19 6.66
N ASN A 117 5.09 5.59 7.83
CA ASN A 117 5.89 6.10 8.96
C ASN A 117 5.61 7.58 9.30
N GLY A 118 4.33 7.96 9.26
CA GLY A 118 3.89 9.33 9.56
C GLY A 118 4.06 10.35 8.45
N SER A 119 4.54 9.95 7.27
CA SER A 119 4.69 10.82 6.10
C SER A 119 3.83 10.34 4.94
N GLU A 120 3.25 11.26 4.17
CA GLU A 120 2.44 10.92 3.00
C GLU A 120 3.29 10.17 1.95
N VAL A 121 2.77 9.07 1.42
CA VAL A 121 3.45 8.28 0.38
C VAL A 121 3.45 9.05 -0.93
N GLY A 122 4.65 9.23 -1.52
CA GLY A 122 4.86 9.90 -2.81
C GLY A 122 5.41 11.32 -2.67
N THR A 123 6.27 11.72 -3.61
CA THR A 123 7.00 13.00 -3.60
C THR A 123 6.16 14.22 -3.96
N ASN A 124 4.93 14.03 -4.41
CA ASN A 124 4.01 15.09 -4.82
C ASN A 124 2.62 14.94 -4.22
N ALA A 125 2.56 14.56 -2.93
CA ALA A 125 1.30 14.42 -2.21
C ALA A 125 0.26 13.64 -3.04
N GLN A 126 0.52 12.36 -3.27
CA GLN A 126 -0.32 11.46 -4.07
C GLN A 126 -1.64 11.11 -3.37
N GLY A 127 -2.15 12.04 -2.55
CA GLY A 127 -3.52 11.96 -2.10
C GLY A 127 -4.45 12.27 -3.27
N LEU A 128 -5.44 11.43 -3.49
CA LEU A 128 -6.48 11.71 -4.46
C LEU A 128 -7.40 12.82 -3.93
N ASN A 129 -7.43 13.94 -4.63
CA ASN A 129 -8.46 14.96 -4.42
C ASN A 129 -9.62 14.66 -5.36
N MET A 130 -10.80 14.42 -4.82
CA MET A 130 -12.04 14.36 -5.59
C MET A 130 -12.87 15.61 -5.29
N ILE A 131 -13.16 16.37 -6.34
CA ILE A 131 -14.05 17.53 -6.26
C ILE A 131 -15.48 17.03 -6.43
N THR A 132 -16.38 17.49 -5.58
CA THR A 132 -17.80 17.15 -5.67
C THR A 132 -18.54 18.19 -6.51
N GLU A 133 -19.37 17.74 -7.45
CA GLU A 133 -20.12 18.61 -8.35
C GLU A 133 -21.64 18.64 -8.06
N SER A 134 -22.05 18.14 -6.93
CA SER A 134 -23.47 18.22 -6.53
C SER A 134 -23.58 18.63 -5.09
N SER A 135 -24.39 19.64 -4.84
CA SER A 135 -24.80 20.02 -3.50
C SER A 135 -25.80 19.00 -2.98
N GLY A 136 -25.61 18.49 -1.78
CA GLY A 136 -26.70 17.82 -1.14
C GLY A 136 -26.35 16.56 -0.37
N THR A 137 -27.32 15.71 -0.25
CA THR A 137 -27.37 14.56 0.66
C THR A 137 -26.66 13.31 0.12
N THR A 138 -26.02 13.39 -1.03
CA THR A 138 -25.42 12.22 -1.69
C THR A 138 -24.05 11.91 -1.09
N PRO A 139 -23.77 10.66 -0.75
CA PRO A 139 -22.42 10.23 -0.37
C PRO A 139 -21.42 10.36 -1.52
N HIS A 140 -20.23 10.84 -1.23
CA HIS A 140 -19.14 10.93 -2.21
C HIS A 140 -18.00 10.03 -1.80
N GLN A 141 -17.46 9.26 -2.75
CA GLN A 141 -16.38 8.31 -2.51
C GLN A 141 -15.09 8.72 -3.22
N ALA A 142 -14.00 8.72 -2.48
CA ALA A 142 -12.65 8.84 -3.03
C ALA A 142 -11.91 7.50 -2.89
N ASN A 143 -11.21 7.08 -3.95
CA ASN A 143 -10.43 5.86 -3.97
C ASN A 143 -8.98 6.16 -4.33
N LEU A 144 -8.06 5.49 -3.66
CA LEU A 144 -6.61 5.60 -3.90
C LEU A 144 -6.00 4.21 -3.96
N THR A 145 -5.12 4.00 -4.93
CA THR A 145 -4.28 2.80 -5.01
C THR A 145 -2.84 3.22 -5.31
N THR A 146 -1.88 2.57 -4.66
CA THR A 146 -0.46 2.84 -4.84
C THR A 146 0.35 1.55 -4.72
N ILE A 147 1.58 1.58 -5.26
CA ILE A 147 2.59 0.55 -5.01
C ILE A 147 3.74 1.23 -4.27
N VAL A 148 4.22 0.58 -3.21
CA VAL A 148 5.25 1.11 -2.33
C VAL A 148 6.25 0.05 -1.96
N ASP A 149 7.53 0.42 -1.87
CA ASP A 149 8.59 -0.42 -1.31
C ASP A 149 8.57 -0.32 0.22
N VAL A 150 8.56 -1.47 0.88
CA VAL A 150 8.26 -1.62 2.30
C VAL A 150 9.38 -2.40 2.97
N ASP A 151 9.94 -1.85 4.03
CA ASP A 151 10.84 -2.54 4.93
C ASP A 151 10.07 -3.18 6.11
N VAL A 152 10.74 -4.11 6.82
CA VAL A 152 10.19 -4.64 8.07
C VAL A 152 10.01 -3.48 9.06
N ASP A 153 8.90 -3.50 9.82
CA ASP A 153 8.48 -2.48 10.78
C ASP A 153 7.96 -1.17 10.16
N ASP A 154 7.99 -1.01 8.85
CA ASP A 154 7.25 0.09 8.23
C ASP A 154 5.77 -0.02 8.54
N TYR A 155 5.15 1.11 8.90
CA TYR A 155 3.71 1.15 9.15
C TYR A 155 2.97 2.10 8.20
N PHE A 156 1.70 1.75 7.94
CA PHE A 156 0.84 2.45 7.00
C PHE A 156 -0.48 2.81 7.63
N GLU A 157 -0.87 4.05 7.39
CA GLU A 157 -2.10 4.67 7.90
C GLU A 157 -2.82 5.37 6.76
N VAL A 158 -4.14 5.50 6.87
CA VAL A 158 -4.94 6.29 5.93
C VAL A 158 -5.39 7.57 6.63
N TYR A 159 -5.27 8.69 5.93
CA TYR A 159 -5.76 9.98 6.38
C TYR A 159 -6.78 10.54 5.40
N ILE A 160 -7.77 11.21 5.97
CA ILE A 160 -8.90 11.80 5.25
C ILE A 160 -8.93 13.29 5.54
N LYS A 161 -9.16 14.09 4.51
CA LYS A 161 -9.37 15.55 4.62
C LYS A 161 -10.49 15.97 3.68
N HIS A 162 -11.27 16.97 4.07
CA HIS A 162 -12.21 17.67 3.20
C HIS A 162 -12.26 19.15 3.55
N ASN A 163 -12.82 19.97 2.67
CA ASN A 163 -12.98 21.42 2.89
C ASN A 163 -14.44 21.89 2.86
N HIS A 164 -15.38 21.05 3.29
CA HIS A 164 -16.81 21.34 3.27
C HIS A 164 -17.22 22.58 4.06
N GLY A 165 -16.44 23.01 5.05
CA GLY A 165 -16.75 24.14 5.94
C GLY A 165 -17.12 23.74 7.38
N SER A 166 -17.59 22.51 7.60
CA SER A 166 -17.85 21.94 8.93
C SER A 166 -17.49 20.45 8.95
N ALA A 167 -17.37 19.84 10.12
CA ALA A 167 -17.10 18.41 10.24
C ALA A 167 -18.17 17.56 9.51
N ARG A 168 -17.74 16.42 8.96
CA ARG A 168 -18.58 15.46 8.26
C ARG A 168 -18.32 14.06 8.75
N ASP A 169 -19.33 13.22 8.65
CA ASP A 169 -19.24 11.83 9.08
C ASP A 169 -18.68 10.96 7.96
N TRP A 170 -17.70 10.15 8.31
CA TRP A 170 -17.25 9.05 7.49
C TRP A 170 -18.25 7.90 7.59
N ARG A 171 -18.89 7.59 6.46
CA ARG A 171 -19.89 6.51 6.40
C ARG A 171 -19.24 5.14 6.52
N THR A 172 -20.03 4.19 7.01
CA THR A 172 -19.61 2.80 7.21
C THR A 172 -20.17 1.84 6.16
N GLU A 173 -21.16 2.29 5.38
CA GLU A 173 -22.02 1.41 4.59
C GLU A 173 -21.57 1.20 3.14
N TYR A 174 -20.61 1.96 2.61
CA TYR A 174 -20.27 1.97 1.20
C TYR A 174 -18.78 1.73 0.96
N GLY A 175 -18.36 0.47 0.98
CA GLY A 175 -17.04 0.09 0.48
C GLY A 175 -15.84 0.79 1.13
N ASN A 176 -16.00 1.25 2.36
CA ASN A 176 -14.96 1.94 3.12
C ASN A 176 -13.93 0.92 3.61
N THR A 177 -12.89 0.72 2.84
CA THR A 177 -11.87 -0.28 3.10
C THR A 177 -10.47 0.30 3.00
N PHE A 178 -9.55 -0.29 3.73
CA PHE A 178 -8.12 -0.21 3.46
C PHE A 178 -7.60 -1.63 3.29
N TRP A 179 -6.88 -1.86 2.22
CA TRP A 179 -6.37 -3.17 1.87
C TRP A 179 -4.94 -3.08 1.35
N GLY A 180 -4.23 -4.17 1.47
CA GLY A 180 -2.89 -4.30 0.91
C GLY A 180 -2.48 -5.74 0.73
N MET A 181 -1.57 -5.95 -0.21
CA MET A 181 -0.95 -7.24 -0.47
C MET A 181 0.50 -7.07 -0.91
N ARG A 182 1.35 -7.97 -0.45
CA ARG A 182 2.71 -8.06 -0.96
C ARG A 182 2.70 -8.69 -2.35
N ILE A 183 3.25 -7.97 -3.34
CA ILE A 183 3.26 -8.39 -4.74
C ILE A 183 4.64 -8.84 -5.23
N GLY A 184 5.71 -8.53 -4.48
CA GLY A 184 7.07 -8.89 -4.88
C GLY A 184 8.10 -8.66 -3.77
N SER A 185 9.35 -8.97 -4.08
CA SER A 185 10.50 -8.61 -3.23
C SER A 185 10.83 -7.12 -3.41
N SER A 186 11.46 -6.51 -2.41
CA SER A 186 12.01 -5.15 -2.53
C SER A 186 12.97 -5.05 -3.71
N VAL A 187 12.90 -3.95 -4.42
CA VAL A 187 13.84 -3.66 -5.51
C VAL A 187 15.06 -3.04 -4.87
N THR A 188 16.12 -3.82 -4.69
CA THR A 188 17.42 -3.22 -4.41
C THR A 188 17.80 -2.46 -5.68
N SER A 189 17.63 -1.13 -5.66
CA SER A 189 18.11 -0.28 -6.77
C SER A 189 19.63 -0.30 -6.78
N THR A 190 20.19 -1.34 -7.37
CA THR A 190 21.58 -1.32 -7.81
C THR A 190 21.65 -0.48 -9.08
N ASN A 191 21.39 0.83 -8.93
CA ASN A 191 21.74 1.76 -9.99
C ASN A 191 23.25 1.98 -10.00
N THR A 192 24.01 0.93 -10.34
CA THR A 192 25.43 0.97 -10.71
C THR A 192 25.55 1.30 -12.20
N GLY A 193 24.75 2.22 -12.70
CA GLY A 193 24.82 2.80 -14.03
C GLY A 193 25.27 4.24 -13.96
N GLY A 194 26.38 4.52 -13.30
CA GLY A 194 27.12 5.74 -13.54
C GLY A 194 27.67 5.68 -14.96
N VAL A 195 26.95 6.20 -15.93
CA VAL A 195 27.54 6.57 -17.21
C VAL A 195 28.42 7.76 -16.93
N SER A 196 29.69 7.52 -16.61
CA SER A 196 30.69 8.56 -16.70
C SER A 196 30.96 8.80 -18.20
N GLY A 197 30.00 9.46 -18.83
CA GLY A 197 30.21 10.10 -20.12
C GLY A 197 31.07 11.33 -19.88
N SER A 198 32.39 11.17 -19.94
CA SER A 198 33.29 12.30 -20.21
C SER A 198 33.04 12.74 -21.64
N ASP A 199 32.01 13.53 -21.85
CA ASP A 199 31.85 14.23 -23.12
C ASP A 199 32.78 15.45 -23.11
N SER A 200 33.99 15.21 -23.57
CA SER A 200 34.94 16.26 -23.97
C SER A 200 34.44 16.81 -25.31
N GLY A 201 33.33 17.58 -25.26
CA GLY A 201 32.80 18.28 -26.41
C GLY A 201 33.76 19.33 -26.89
N ALA A 202 34.34 19.06 -28.05
CA ALA A 202 35.14 20.01 -28.79
C ALA A 202 34.26 21.25 -29.15
N SER A 203 34.69 22.39 -28.66
CA SER A 203 34.27 23.71 -29.08
C SER A 203 34.63 23.92 -30.56
N SER A 204 33.66 23.79 -31.46
CA SER A 204 33.78 24.33 -32.81
C SER A 204 33.18 25.72 -32.83
N GLY A 205 34.01 26.73 -32.83
CA GLY A 205 33.64 28.11 -33.07
C GLY A 205 33.04 28.29 -34.46
N TYR A 206 31.92 28.93 -34.54
CA TYR A 206 31.42 29.55 -35.77
C TYR A 206 31.72 31.07 -35.66
N GLY A 207 32.75 31.46 -36.46
CA GLY A 207 33.02 32.87 -36.74
C GLY A 207 32.05 33.45 -37.77
N GLY A 208 31.69 34.62 -37.55
CA GLY A 208 31.25 35.80 -38.25
C GLY A 208 30.60 35.73 -39.65
N TYR A 209 29.56 36.51 -39.79
CA TYR A 209 29.45 37.67 -40.71
C TYR A 209 28.19 38.38 -40.28
#